data_668e457b2672fb3825b6659ccc6eb8f4
#
_entry.id   668e457b2672fb3825b6659ccc6eb8f4
#
_cell.length_a   1.000
_cell.length_b   1.000
_cell.length_c   1.000
_cell.angle_alpha   90.00
_cell.angle_beta   90.00
_cell.angle_gamma   90.00
#
_symmetry.space_group_name_H-M   'P 1'
#
loop_
_entity.id
_entity.type
_entity.pdbx_description
1 polymer ?
#
loop_
_entity_poly.entity_id
_entity_poly.type
_entity_poly.pdbx_seq_one_letter_code
_entity_poly.pdbx_strand_id
1 'polypeptide(L)'
;MRISLKTALLLGTLFGVNALSMDVAQAAQHKKAKPAVHKKHIRKVSINHVEQWQATRQLAVESGAALVIEQGGGGDTLFQKNADLVVPIASITKLMTAMVVLDGAPNLQAPITISDEDVDLLRGSRSRLQVGSVLPRHTALLLALMSSENRAAHALARHYPGGMEAFVSAMNIKAQSLGMRDTHFEDPTGLTSNNVSTAHDLAKMVLAAHHYPLIREFTTTSDASVEVKGRTLDYRNTNQLVKSSTWDIGLSKTGYIHEAGKCLVMQARLADKPVIIVLLDSAGKLTRIGDANRIKRWIENTSTTRKLMTRA
;
A
#
# COMPACT_ATOMS: atom_id res chain seq x y z
N MET A 1 -18.21 57.50 -10.82
CA MET A 1 -17.06 58.23 -11.39
C MET A 1 -16.20 57.19 -12.07
N ARG A 2 -16.45 56.83 -13.32
CA ARG A 2 -16.01 57.42 -14.63
C ARG A 2 -14.52 57.76 -14.60
N ILE A 3 -13.74 57.04 -15.36
CA ILE A 3 -13.11 57.37 -16.64
C ILE A 3 -11.94 56.40 -16.79
N SER A 4 -11.88 55.47 -17.78
CA SER A 4 -11.53 55.58 -19.21
C SER A 4 -10.02 55.45 -19.48
N LEU A 5 -9.57 54.35 -20.14
CA LEU A 5 -9.33 54.17 -21.58
C LEU A 5 -8.17 54.99 -22.18
N LYS A 6 -7.22 54.33 -22.85
CA LYS A 6 -6.63 54.56 -24.18
C LYS A 6 -5.27 53.86 -24.29
N THR A 7 -5.07 52.87 -25.13
CA THR A 7 -4.94 52.84 -26.60
C THR A 7 -3.66 53.50 -27.15
N ALA A 8 -2.87 52.75 -27.86
CA ALA A 8 -2.30 52.99 -29.23
C ALA A 8 -1.00 52.17 -29.38
N LEU A 9 -0.87 51.27 -30.28
CA LEU A 9 -0.79 51.32 -31.77
C LEU A 9 0.62 51.78 -32.26
N LEU A 10 1.35 51.04 -32.98
CA LEU A 10 1.57 50.80 -34.40
C LEU A 10 3.04 50.85 -34.88
N LEU A 11 3.32 50.02 -35.85
CA LEU A 11 4.24 50.11 -37.04
C LEU A 11 5.73 49.92 -36.75
N GLY A 12 6.47 49.26 -37.59
CA GLY A 12 6.35 48.93 -39.03
C GLY A 12 7.57 48.14 -39.49
N THR A 13 7.31 47.32 -40.38
CA THR A 13 7.96 46.93 -41.64
C THR A 13 9.40 47.37 -41.96
N LEU A 14 10.25 46.49 -42.53
CA LEU A 14 10.71 46.52 -43.92
C LEU A 14 11.71 45.38 -44.22
N PHE A 15 11.37 44.62 -45.20
CA PHE A 15 12.06 44.06 -46.36
C PHE A 15 13.57 44.20 -46.46
N GLY A 16 14.22 43.10 -46.85
CA GLY A 16 15.54 43.04 -47.40
C GLY A 16 15.85 41.73 -48.12
N VAL A 17 15.46 41.65 -49.39
CA VAL A 17 15.82 40.60 -50.36
C VAL A 17 17.17 40.97 -50.97
N ASN A 18 18.08 40.04 -51.09
CA ASN A 18 19.15 39.97 -52.15
C ASN A 18 19.68 38.55 -52.20
N ALA A 19 19.53 37.91 -53.16
CA ALA A 19 19.89 37.58 -54.52
C ALA A 19 21.34 37.09 -54.68
N LEU A 20 21.41 35.83 -55.10
CA LEU A 20 22.34 35.14 -56.00
C LEU A 20 23.80 35.62 -56.12
N SER A 21 24.73 34.66 -55.93
CA SER A 21 25.78 34.44 -56.91
C SER A 21 26.16 32.94 -56.92
N MET A 22 26.03 32.35 -58.12
CA MET A 22 26.63 31.07 -58.50
C MET A 22 28.13 31.28 -58.60
N ASP A 23 28.92 30.30 -58.18
CA ASP A 23 30.19 30.00 -58.77
C ASP A 23 30.44 28.50 -58.94
N VAL A 24 31.05 28.18 -60.05
CA VAL A 24 31.12 26.88 -60.70
C VAL A 24 32.48 26.23 -60.43
N ALA A 25 32.45 24.94 -60.19
CA ALA A 25 33.47 23.93 -60.50
C ALA A 25 34.81 23.96 -59.78
N GLN A 26 35.05 22.90 -59.00
CA GLN A 26 36.27 22.16 -59.20
C GLN A 26 36.12 20.68 -58.81
N ALA A 27 36.25 19.83 -59.82
CA ALA A 27 36.30 18.39 -59.67
C ALA A 27 37.60 17.96 -59.01
N ALA A 28 37.53 17.28 -57.88
CA ALA A 28 38.67 16.60 -57.27
C ALA A 28 38.28 15.16 -56.89
N GLN A 29 39.02 14.28 -57.44
CA GLN A 29 39.09 12.84 -57.39
C GLN A 29 38.59 12.17 -56.09
N HIS A 30 37.53 11.41 -56.18
CA HIS A 30 37.11 10.48 -55.14
C HIS A 30 38.00 9.22 -55.14
N LYS A 31 38.84 9.09 -54.15
CA LYS A 31 39.36 7.78 -53.70
C LYS A 31 38.21 7.01 -53.04
N LYS A 32 37.85 5.86 -53.62
CA LYS A 32 36.86 4.92 -53.03
C LYS A 32 37.32 4.46 -51.66
N ALA A 33 36.77 5.01 -50.62
CA ALA A 33 36.88 4.45 -49.28
C ALA A 33 35.98 3.21 -49.18
N LYS A 34 36.57 2.10 -48.73
CA LYS A 34 35.84 0.86 -48.44
C LYS A 34 34.78 1.15 -47.34
N PRO A 35 33.54 0.60 -47.42
CA PRO A 35 32.55 0.81 -46.37
C PRO A 35 33.04 0.17 -45.07
N ALA A 36 33.19 0.99 -44.04
CA ALA A 36 33.39 0.53 -42.68
C ALA A 36 32.13 -0.28 -42.26
N VAL A 37 32.32 -1.56 -42.05
CA VAL A 37 31.28 -2.40 -41.45
C VAL A 37 31.09 -1.93 -40.01
N HIS A 38 30.08 -1.08 -39.81
CA HIS A 38 29.57 -0.77 -38.49
C HIS A 38 28.99 -2.08 -37.93
N LYS A 39 29.76 -2.77 -37.07
CA LYS A 39 29.20 -3.76 -36.18
C LYS A 39 28.16 -3.02 -35.32
N LYS A 40 26.89 -3.13 -35.72
CA LYS A 40 25.77 -2.77 -34.83
C LYS A 40 26.00 -3.59 -33.58
N HIS A 41 26.45 -2.94 -32.51
CA HIS A 41 26.24 -3.44 -31.18
C HIS A 41 24.70 -3.52 -31.00
N ILE A 42 24.15 -4.66 -31.30
CA ILE A 42 22.82 -5.03 -30.82
C ILE A 42 22.99 -5.02 -29.31
N ARG A 43 22.59 -3.91 -28.68
CA ARG A 43 22.35 -3.90 -27.25
C ARG A 43 21.51 -5.12 -27.00
N LYS A 44 22.03 -6.10 -26.23
CA LYS A 44 21.20 -7.14 -25.62
C LYS A 44 20.13 -6.39 -24.83
N VAL A 45 19.00 -6.11 -25.46
CA VAL A 45 17.77 -5.73 -24.74
C VAL A 45 17.58 -6.91 -23.82
N SER A 46 17.70 -6.67 -22.52
CA SER A 46 17.77 -7.74 -21.56
C SER A 46 16.51 -8.57 -21.74
N ILE A 47 16.66 -9.85 -22.01
CA ILE A 47 15.62 -10.85 -22.10
C ILE A 47 14.65 -10.72 -20.91
N ASN A 48 15.15 -10.27 -19.77
CA ASN A 48 14.42 -9.99 -18.55
C ASN A 48 13.23 -9.03 -18.73
N HIS A 49 13.29 -8.02 -19.59
CA HIS A 49 12.14 -7.13 -19.81
C HIS A 49 11.02 -7.81 -20.61
N VAL A 50 11.34 -8.61 -21.62
CA VAL A 50 10.33 -9.27 -22.45
C VAL A 50 9.63 -10.37 -21.64
N GLU A 51 10.38 -11.16 -20.85
CA GLU A 51 9.82 -12.17 -19.97
C GLU A 51 8.97 -11.57 -18.83
N GLN A 52 9.40 -10.45 -18.26
CA GLN A 52 8.65 -9.72 -17.24
C GLN A 52 7.33 -9.19 -17.80
N TRP A 53 7.32 -8.68 -19.05
CA TRP A 53 6.10 -8.25 -19.75
C TRP A 53 5.16 -9.42 -20.07
N GLN A 54 5.69 -10.57 -20.46
CA GLN A 54 4.88 -11.76 -20.74
C GLN A 54 4.30 -12.36 -19.46
N ALA A 55 5.09 -12.45 -18.39
CA ALA A 55 4.64 -12.94 -17.09
C ALA A 55 3.58 -12.01 -16.46
N THR A 56 3.73 -10.68 -16.61
CA THR A 56 2.75 -9.69 -16.14
C THR A 56 1.41 -9.82 -16.89
N ARG A 57 1.43 -10.16 -18.18
CA ARG A 57 0.22 -10.39 -18.98
C ARG A 57 -0.57 -11.63 -18.55
N GLN A 58 0.06 -12.59 -17.88
CA GLN A 58 -0.59 -13.83 -17.42
C GLN A 58 -1.20 -13.70 -16.01
N LEU A 59 -0.82 -12.66 -15.23
CA LEU A 59 -1.37 -12.44 -13.90
C LEU A 59 -2.65 -11.62 -13.97
N ALA A 60 -3.79 -12.28 -13.78
CA ALA A 60 -5.10 -11.62 -13.66
C ALA A 60 -5.43 -11.39 -12.18
N VAL A 61 -5.52 -10.13 -11.76
CA VAL A 61 -5.95 -9.69 -10.43
C VAL A 61 -7.29 -8.99 -10.56
N GLU A 62 -8.28 -9.45 -9.81
CA GLU A 62 -9.68 -8.96 -9.86
C GLU A 62 -9.91 -7.78 -8.92
N SER A 63 -9.07 -7.57 -7.90
CA SER A 63 -9.11 -6.38 -7.04
C SER A 63 -9.02 -5.10 -7.87
N GLY A 64 -9.75 -4.04 -7.50
CA GLY A 64 -9.80 -2.77 -8.21
C GLY A 64 -8.45 -2.08 -8.30
N ALA A 65 -7.68 -2.09 -7.20
CA ALA A 65 -6.27 -1.68 -7.18
C ALA A 65 -5.39 -2.75 -6.51
N ALA A 66 -4.16 -2.91 -7.01
CA ALA A 66 -3.22 -3.90 -6.48
C ALA A 66 -1.78 -3.47 -6.66
N LEU A 67 -0.92 -3.87 -5.72
CA LEU A 67 0.52 -3.69 -5.79
C LEU A 67 1.23 -4.89 -5.18
N VAL A 68 2.28 -5.36 -5.84
CA VAL A 68 3.17 -6.41 -5.36
C VAL A 68 4.60 -5.92 -5.47
N ILE A 69 5.30 -5.84 -4.33
CA ILE A 69 6.69 -5.37 -4.24
C ILE A 69 7.56 -6.44 -3.59
N GLU A 70 8.73 -6.70 -4.15
CA GLU A 70 9.78 -7.48 -3.49
C GLU A 70 10.51 -6.59 -2.49
N GLN A 71 10.59 -7.01 -1.21
CA GLN A 71 11.40 -6.32 -0.20
C GLN A 71 12.87 -6.71 -0.37
N GLY A 72 13.75 -5.71 -0.41
CA GLY A 72 15.18 -5.88 -0.60
C GLY A 72 15.63 -5.51 -2.03
N GLY A 73 16.92 -5.23 -2.22
CA GLY A 73 17.51 -4.96 -3.54
C GLY A 73 17.04 -3.72 -4.29
N GLY A 74 16.26 -2.83 -3.65
CA GLY A 74 15.73 -1.61 -4.29
C GLY A 74 14.21 -1.51 -4.31
N GLY A 75 13.47 -2.52 -3.79
CA GLY A 75 12.00 -2.47 -3.75
C GLY A 75 11.34 -2.66 -5.12
N ASP A 76 11.80 -3.67 -5.89
CA ASP A 76 11.29 -3.91 -7.24
C ASP A 76 9.78 -4.15 -7.25
N THR A 77 9.06 -3.37 -8.04
CA THR A 77 7.65 -3.59 -8.31
C THR A 77 7.49 -4.79 -9.25
N LEU A 78 6.93 -5.88 -8.73
CA LEU A 78 6.68 -7.10 -9.49
C LEU A 78 5.37 -7.02 -10.30
N PHE A 79 4.35 -6.38 -9.73
CA PHE A 79 3.05 -6.19 -10.36
C PHE A 79 2.36 -4.94 -9.80
N GLN A 80 1.65 -4.20 -10.66
CA GLN A 80 0.79 -3.10 -10.24
C GLN A 80 -0.44 -2.97 -11.13
N LYS A 81 -1.55 -2.55 -10.52
CA LYS A 81 -2.81 -2.22 -11.16
C LYS A 81 -3.45 -1.08 -10.38
N ASN A 82 -3.68 0.07 -11.03
CA ASN A 82 -4.29 1.25 -10.41
C ASN A 82 -3.65 1.63 -9.05
N ALA A 83 -2.31 1.45 -8.92
CA ALA A 83 -1.63 1.51 -7.63
C ALA A 83 -1.56 2.92 -7.02
N ASP A 84 -1.76 3.96 -7.83
CA ASP A 84 -1.79 5.36 -7.43
C ASP A 84 -3.22 5.87 -7.15
N LEU A 85 -4.24 5.02 -7.33
CA LEU A 85 -5.63 5.42 -7.08
C LEU A 85 -5.86 5.61 -5.58
N VAL A 86 -6.30 6.81 -5.18
CA VAL A 86 -6.68 7.11 -3.80
C VAL A 86 -8.06 6.55 -3.54
N VAL A 87 -8.15 5.62 -2.59
CA VAL A 87 -9.39 4.92 -2.24
C VAL A 87 -9.55 4.80 -0.72
N PRO A 88 -10.78 4.62 -0.20
CA PRO A 88 -11.00 4.27 1.18
C PRO A 88 -10.32 2.94 1.52
N ILE A 89 -9.70 2.86 2.70
CA ILE A 89 -8.88 1.70 3.11
C ILE A 89 -9.47 0.88 4.25
N ALA A 90 -10.59 1.32 4.78
CA ALA A 90 -11.27 0.65 5.90
C ALA A 90 -10.27 0.31 7.04
N SER A 91 -10.44 -0.85 7.67
CA SER A 91 -9.63 -1.28 8.83
C SER A 91 -8.15 -1.56 8.54
N ILE A 92 -7.64 -1.33 7.32
CA ILE A 92 -6.18 -1.27 7.11
C ILE A 92 -5.58 -0.14 7.97
N THR A 93 -6.35 0.92 8.22
CA THR A 93 -6.10 2.02 9.17
C THR A 93 -5.50 1.55 10.49
N LYS A 94 -5.93 0.39 11.01
CA LYS A 94 -5.50 -0.10 12.34
C LYS A 94 -4.01 -0.46 12.42
N LEU A 95 -3.33 -0.61 11.29
CA LEU A 95 -1.86 -0.71 11.29
C LEU A 95 -1.23 0.63 11.71
N MET A 96 -1.73 1.76 11.18
CA MET A 96 -1.29 3.09 11.59
C MET A 96 -1.62 3.34 13.06
N THR A 97 -2.85 2.99 13.49
CA THR A 97 -3.26 3.07 14.89
C THR A 97 -2.30 2.35 15.82
N ALA A 98 -1.92 1.11 15.47
CA ALA A 98 -0.99 0.33 16.28
C ALA A 98 0.42 0.95 16.33
N MET A 99 0.93 1.44 15.19
CA MET A 99 2.23 2.13 15.16
C MET A 99 2.24 3.38 16.05
N VAL A 100 1.22 4.23 15.96
CA VAL A 100 1.12 5.45 16.80
C VAL A 100 1.02 5.11 18.28
N VAL A 101 0.22 4.10 18.64
CA VAL A 101 0.16 3.64 20.05
C VAL A 101 1.53 3.18 20.53
N LEU A 102 2.23 2.36 19.75
CA LEU A 102 3.52 1.78 20.14
C LEU A 102 4.65 2.82 20.16
N ASP A 103 4.63 3.81 19.28
CA ASP A 103 5.58 4.93 19.27
C ASP A 103 5.54 5.75 20.57
N GLY A 104 4.36 5.85 21.19
CA GLY A 104 4.20 6.48 22.49
C GLY A 104 4.81 5.67 23.66
N ALA A 105 5.38 4.49 23.40
CA ALA A 105 5.96 3.58 24.40
C ALA A 105 5.10 3.42 25.67
N PRO A 106 3.78 3.17 25.57
CA PRO A 106 2.90 3.15 26.72
C PRO A 106 3.10 1.88 27.56
N ASN A 107 2.69 1.94 28.83
CA ASN A 107 2.55 0.72 29.60
C ASN A 107 1.47 -0.19 28.98
N LEU A 108 1.90 -1.31 28.40
CA LEU A 108 1.02 -2.26 27.72
C LEU A 108 0.11 -3.04 28.69
N GLN A 109 0.44 -3.09 29.98
CA GLN A 109 -0.39 -3.71 31.01
C GLN A 109 -1.40 -2.72 31.60
N ALA A 110 -1.30 -1.43 31.28
CA ALA A 110 -2.27 -0.45 31.76
C ALA A 110 -3.68 -0.80 31.28
N PRO A 111 -4.71 -0.67 32.15
CA PRO A 111 -6.08 -0.98 31.79
C PRO A 111 -6.64 0.04 30.80
N ILE A 112 -7.37 -0.47 29.79
CA ILE A 112 -8.18 0.29 28.86
C ILE A 112 -9.64 -0.06 29.15
N THR A 113 -10.46 0.96 29.38
CA THR A 113 -11.90 0.81 29.57
C THR A 113 -12.66 1.14 28.30
N ILE A 114 -13.53 0.24 27.86
CA ILE A 114 -14.46 0.49 26.77
C ILE A 114 -15.60 1.37 27.29
N SER A 115 -15.81 2.54 26.69
CA SER A 115 -16.88 3.46 27.02
C SER A 115 -17.95 3.53 25.93
N ASP A 116 -18.99 4.31 26.18
CA ASP A 116 -20.04 4.62 25.19
C ASP A 116 -19.47 5.33 23.97
N GLU A 117 -18.40 6.13 24.13
CA GLU A 117 -17.70 6.80 23.05
C GLU A 117 -17.08 5.81 22.04
N ASP A 118 -16.77 4.58 22.47
CA ASP A 118 -16.18 3.55 21.61
C ASP A 118 -17.22 2.79 20.77
N VAL A 119 -18.51 3.10 20.96
CA VAL A 119 -19.60 2.50 20.20
C VAL A 119 -19.68 3.10 18.82
N ASP A 120 -19.63 2.26 17.80
CA ASP A 120 -19.77 2.69 16.41
C ASP A 120 -21.20 3.13 16.10
N LEU A 121 -21.43 4.44 16.05
CA LEU A 121 -22.69 5.05 15.66
C LEU A 121 -22.76 5.35 14.15
N LEU A 122 -21.62 5.27 13.43
CA LEU A 122 -21.57 5.59 12.01
C LEU A 122 -22.11 4.44 11.15
N ARG A 123 -21.72 3.20 11.49
CA ARG A 123 -22.05 2.00 10.68
C ARG A 123 -22.76 0.91 11.49
N GLY A 124 -22.89 1.10 12.79
CA GLY A 124 -23.52 0.11 13.68
C GLY A 124 -22.75 -1.21 13.74
N SER A 125 -21.43 -1.21 13.58
CA SER A 125 -20.62 -2.43 13.64
C SER A 125 -20.74 -3.10 15.00
N ARG A 126 -20.94 -4.42 15.01
CA ARG A 126 -21.08 -5.19 16.24
C ARG A 126 -19.71 -5.42 16.89
N SER A 127 -19.70 -5.44 18.23
CA SER A 127 -18.53 -5.79 19.04
C SER A 127 -18.91 -6.77 20.14
N ARG A 128 -17.98 -7.65 20.52
CA ARG A 128 -18.12 -8.51 21.70
C ARG A 128 -17.67 -7.80 22.98
N LEU A 129 -16.86 -6.76 22.86
CA LEU A 129 -16.48 -5.90 23.98
C LEU A 129 -17.66 -4.99 24.34
N GLN A 130 -18.30 -5.25 25.48
CA GLN A 130 -19.39 -4.42 25.98
C GLN A 130 -18.84 -3.15 26.63
N VAL A 131 -19.64 -2.08 26.66
CA VAL A 131 -19.36 -0.88 27.45
C VAL A 131 -19.10 -1.26 28.91
N GLY A 132 -18.10 -0.64 29.53
CA GLY A 132 -17.60 -0.99 30.86
C GLY A 132 -16.71 -2.23 30.89
N SER A 133 -16.34 -2.83 29.75
CA SER A 133 -15.26 -3.85 29.68
C SER A 133 -13.92 -3.19 29.97
N VAL A 134 -13.09 -3.86 30.79
CA VAL A 134 -11.73 -3.41 31.09
C VAL A 134 -10.77 -4.50 30.65
N LEU A 135 -9.74 -4.14 29.89
CA LEU A 135 -8.74 -5.06 29.40
C LEU A 135 -7.38 -4.36 29.31
N PRO A 136 -6.25 -5.11 29.41
CA PRO A 136 -4.91 -4.54 29.21
C PRO A 136 -4.78 -3.90 27.81
N ARG A 137 -4.02 -2.82 27.69
CA ARG A 137 -3.70 -2.18 26.41
C ARG A 137 -3.12 -3.17 25.39
N HIS A 138 -2.26 -4.10 25.84
CA HIS A 138 -1.75 -5.21 25.05
C HIS A 138 -2.90 -6.02 24.40
N THR A 139 -3.90 -6.41 25.19
CA THR A 139 -5.06 -7.17 24.69
C THR A 139 -5.90 -6.33 23.72
N ALA A 140 -6.08 -5.04 23.99
CA ALA A 140 -6.78 -4.14 23.07
C ALA A 140 -6.05 -4.05 21.71
N LEU A 141 -4.71 -3.94 21.70
CA LEU A 141 -3.89 -3.97 20.47
C LEU A 141 -4.04 -5.30 19.73
N LEU A 142 -3.95 -6.42 20.44
CA LEU A 142 -4.15 -7.76 19.86
C LEU A 142 -5.50 -7.86 19.16
N LEU A 143 -6.59 -7.47 19.84
CA LEU A 143 -7.94 -7.57 19.27
C LEU A 143 -8.16 -6.61 18.10
N ALA A 144 -7.60 -5.39 18.14
CA ALA A 144 -7.67 -4.43 17.04
C ALA A 144 -6.94 -4.93 15.78
N LEU A 145 -5.81 -5.61 15.94
CA LEU A 145 -5.00 -6.08 14.82
C LEU A 145 -5.49 -7.44 14.28
N MET A 146 -5.66 -8.43 15.14
CA MET A 146 -6.02 -9.80 14.77
C MET A 146 -7.47 -9.90 14.28
N SER A 147 -8.43 -9.46 15.11
CA SER A 147 -9.86 -9.59 14.83
C SER A 147 -10.51 -8.33 14.28
N SER A 148 -9.71 -7.26 14.11
CA SER A 148 -10.20 -5.96 13.61
C SER A 148 -11.24 -5.30 14.51
N GLU A 149 -11.14 -5.48 15.84
CA GLU A 149 -12.08 -4.99 16.83
C GLU A 149 -12.09 -3.45 16.87
N ASN A 150 -13.25 -2.85 16.50
CA ASN A 150 -13.36 -1.40 16.36
C ASN A 150 -13.33 -0.67 17.70
N ARG A 151 -14.05 -1.19 18.72
CA ARG A 151 -14.07 -0.58 20.06
C ARG A 151 -12.69 -0.59 20.70
N ALA A 152 -11.93 -1.66 20.48
CA ALA A 152 -10.55 -1.73 20.97
C ALA A 152 -9.66 -0.67 20.31
N ALA A 153 -9.75 -0.53 18.99
CA ALA A 153 -8.97 0.49 18.25
C ALA A 153 -9.34 1.92 18.66
N HIS A 154 -10.64 2.21 18.82
CA HIS A 154 -11.12 3.51 19.25
C HIS A 154 -10.68 3.83 20.69
N ALA A 155 -10.86 2.88 21.63
CA ALA A 155 -10.43 3.04 23.01
C ALA A 155 -8.92 3.28 23.14
N LEU A 156 -8.09 2.60 22.34
CA LEU A 156 -6.65 2.84 22.30
C LEU A 156 -6.31 4.28 21.94
N ALA A 157 -6.99 4.83 20.93
CA ALA A 157 -6.80 6.21 20.49
C ALA A 157 -7.31 7.21 21.54
N ARG A 158 -8.47 6.97 22.13
CA ARG A 158 -9.06 7.81 23.18
C ARG A 158 -8.16 7.90 24.44
N HIS A 159 -7.44 6.83 24.75
CA HIS A 159 -6.46 6.78 25.86
C HIS A 159 -5.06 7.29 25.48
N TYR A 160 -4.92 7.90 24.31
CA TYR A 160 -3.66 8.55 23.91
C TYR A 160 -3.50 9.89 24.63
N PRO A 161 -2.27 10.33 24.96
CA PRO A 161 -2.04 11.66 25.50
C PRO A 161 -2.61 12.76 24.60
N GLY A 162 -3.53 13.57 25.10
CA GLY A 162 -4.28 14.58 24.33
C GLY A 162 -5.54 14.05 23.63
N GLY A 163 -5.89 12.78 23.83
CA GLY A 163 -7.14 12.19 23.36
C GLY A 163 -7.22 11.94 21.85
N MET A 164 -8.45 11.84 21.33
CA MET A 164 -8.74 11.42 19.94
C MET A 164 -8.13 12.38 18.91
N GLU A 165 -8.29 13.69 19.11
CA GLU A 165 -7.79 14.70 18.17
C GLU A 165 -6.26 14.66 18.03
N ALA A 166 -5.55 14.59 19.16
CA ALA A 166 -4.10 14.45 19.18
C ALA A 166 -3.66 13.14 18.53
N PHE A 167 -4.42 12.05 18.73
CA PHE A 167 -4.14 10.75 18.13
C PHE A 167 -4.26 10.77 16.60
N VAL A 168 -5.35 11.32 16.07
CA VAL A 168 -5.56 11.45 14.62
C VAL A 168 -4.50 12.36 13.99
N SER A 169 -4.15 13.47 14.66
CA SER A 169 -3.02 14.32 14.25
C SER A 169 -1.71 13.51 14.17
N ALA A 170 -1.41 12.70 15.19
CA ALA A 170 -0.22 11.83 15.21
C ALA A 170 -0.23 10.77 14.08
N MET A 171 -1.40 10.22 13.72
CA MET A 171 -1.52 9.30 12.57
C MET A 171 -1.11 9.99 11.26
N ASN A 172 -1.57 11.22 11.02
CA ASN A 172 -1.26 11.98 9.81
C ASN A 172 0.21 12.45 9.79
N ILE A 173 0.76 12.87 10.93
CA ILE A 173 2.20 13.18 11.06
C ILE A 173 3.05 11.93 10.75
N LYS A 174 2.66 10.77 11.27
CA LYS A 174 3.34 9.50 10.99
C LYS A 174 3.26 9.16 9.50
N ALA A 175 2.09 9.31 8.87
CA ALA A 175 1.94 9.09 7.44
C ALA A 175 2.89 9.98 6.61
N GLN A 176 2.97 11.26 6.93
CA GLN A 176 3.90 12.20 6.29
C GLN A 176 5.37 11.78 6.49
N SER A 177 5.75 11.38 7.71
CA SER A 177 7.11 10.92 8.01
C SER A 177 7.52 9.67 7.24
N LEU A 178 6.55 8.82 6.88
CA LEU A 178 6.75 7.63 6.04
C LEU A 178 6.70 7.95 4.53
N GLY A 179 6.49 9.20 4.15
CA GLY A 179 6.36 9.62 2.75
C GLY A 179 5.06 9.14 2.09
N MET A 180 4.00 8.94 2.88
CA MET A 180 2.66 8.54 2.42
C MET A 180 1.87 9.82 2.05
N ARG A 181 2.15 10.36 0.87
CA ARG A 181 1.67 11.70 0.46
C ARG A 181 0.20 11.74 0.07
N ASP A 182 -0.33 10.60 -0.35
CA ASP A 182 -1.70 10.44 -0.82
C ASP A 182 -2.56 9.71 0.23
N THR A 183 -2.18 9.82 1.51
CA THR A 183 -2.83 9.17 2.64
C THR A 183 -3.35 10.19 3.63
N HIS A 184 -4.61 9.99 4.06
CA HIS A 184 -5.26 10.80 5.08
C HIS A 184 -6.04 9.94 6.05
N PHE A 185 -6.00 10.30 7.34
CA PHE A 185 -6.74 9.65 8.42
C PHE A 185 -7.63 10.64 9.15
N GLU A 186 -8.89 10.28 9.42
CA GLU A 186 -9.84 11.01 10.26
C GLU A 186 -10.25 10.22 11.50
N ASP A 187 -10.09 8.89 11.49
CA ASP A 187 -10.42 8.04 12.63
C ASP A 187 -9.41 6.90 12.80
N PRO A 188 -9.28 6.30 14.02
CA PRO A 188 -8.34 5.24 14.30
C PRO A 188 -8.82 3.85 13.84
N THR A 189 -10.04 3.71 13.35
CA THR A 189 -10.68 2.42 13.08
C THR A 189 -10.80 2.09 11.60
N GLY A 190 -10.93 3.12 10.74
CA GLY A 190 -11.24 3.00 9.32
C GLY A 190 -12.73 2.78 9.07
N LEU A 191 -13.61 3.23 9.95
CA LEU A 191 -15.04 3.21 9.74
C LEU A 191 -15.52 4.36 8.86
N THR A 192 -14.84 5.51 8.89
CA THR A 192 -15.09 6.59 7.93
C THR A 192 -14.53 6.21 6.55
N SER A 193 -15.23 6.62 5.48
CA SER A 193 -14.72 6.53 4.11
C SER A 193 -13.62 7.53 3.79
N ASN A 194 -13.38 8.49 4.68
CA ASN A 194 -12.38 9.54 4.51
C ASN A 194 -10.97 9.10 4.94
N ASN A 195 -10.83 7.93 5.57
CA ASN A 195 -9.54 7.29 5.71
C ASN A 195 -9.15 6.69 4.35
N VAL A 196 -8.31 7.41 3.63
CA VAL A 196 -7.95 7.11 2.25
C VAL A 196 -6.44 6.91 2.08
N SER A 197 -6.06 6.12 1.08
CA SER A 197 -4.65 5.90 0.72
C SER A 197 -4.54 5.32 -0.68
N THR A 198 -3.31 5.17 -1.17
CA THR A 198 -2.96 4.44 -2.39
C THR A 198 -2.31 3.10 -2.07
N ALA A 199 -2.24 2.18 -3.04
CA ALA A 199 -1.53 0.93 -2.83
C ALA A 199 -0.01 1.15 -2.61
N HIS A 200 0.58 2.16 -3.23
CA HIS A 200 1.97 2.55 -3.00
C HIS A 200 2.21 3.03 -1.56
N ASP A 201 1.36 3.91 -1.03
CA ASP A 201 1.51 4.40 0.33
C ASP A 201 1.26 3.31 1.36
N LEU A 202 0.28 2.44 1.11
CA LEU A 202 0.04 1.29 1.98
C LEU A 202 1.21 0.30 2.00
N ALA A 203 1.94 0.14 0.90
CA ALA A 203 3.16 -0.67 0.91
C ALA A 203 4.24 -0.07 1.82
N LYS A 204 4.41 1.26 1.84
CA LYS A 204 5.30 1.96 2.79
C LYS A 204 4.84 1.73 4.24
N MET A 205 3.54 1.82 4.50
CA MET A 205 2.97 1.57 5.82
C MET A 205 3.20 0.13 6.28
N VAL A 206 3.01 -0.86 5.41
CA VAL A 206 3.26 -2.28 5.72
C VAL A 206 4.73 -2.51 6.02
N LEU A 207 5.64 -1.92 5.23
CA LEU A 207 7.08 -1.99 5.46
C LEU A 207 7.44 -1.43 6.84
N ALA A 208 6.94 -0.24 7.19
CA ALA A 208 7.17 0.38 8.49
C ALA A 208 6.57 -0.45 9.64
N ALA A 209 5.32 -0.89 9.51
CA ALA A 209 4.62 -1.70 10.51
C ALA A 209 5.33 -3.05 10.76
N HIS A 210 5.96 -3.63 9.75
CA HIS A 210 6.71 -4.87 9.87
C HIS A 210 7.95 -4.76 10.78
N HIS A 211 8.45 -3.56 11.06
CA HIS A 211 9.54 -3.37 12.03
C HIS A 211 9.08 -3.51 13.50
N TYR A 212 7.78 -3.46 13.78
CA TYR A 212 7.25 -3.61 15.14
C TYR A 212 6.97 -5.09 15.47
N PRO A 213 7.69 -5.71 16.41
CA PRO A 213 7.50 -7.12 16.75
C PRO A 213 6.07 -7.46 17.13
N LEU A 214 5.41 -6.63 17.96
CA LEU A 214 4.03 -6.85 18.38
C LEU A 214 3.02 -6.74 17.23
N ILE A 215 3.26 -5.87 16.25
CA ILE A 215 2.38 -5.79 15.08
C ILE A 215 2.49 -7.07 14.26
N ARG A 216 3.70 -7.59 14.04
CA ARG A 216 3.87 -8.89 13.37
C ARG A 216 3.16 -10.00 14.11
N GLU A 217 3.42 -10.13 15.40
CA GLU A 217 2.81 -11.15 16.26
C GLU A 217 1.29 -11.08 16.21
N PHE A 218 0.69 -9.92 16.50
CA PHE A 218 -0.76 -9.79 16.60
C PHE A 218 -1.48 -9.94 15.28
N THR A 219 -0.89 -9.48 14.18
CA THR A 219 -1.50 -9.62 12.86
C THR A 219 -1.42 -11.04 12.30
N THR A 220 -0.54 -11.88 12.84
CA THR A 220 -0.36 -13.29 12.43
C THR A 220 -0.88 -14.29 13.47
N THR A 221 -1.33 -13.83 14.62
CA THR A 221 -2.04 -14.67 15.60
C THR A 221 -3.35 -15.17 15.00
N SER A 222 -3.58 -16.47 15.02
CA SER A 222 -4.73 -17.13 14.37
C SER A 222 -6.04 -16.92 15.12
N ASP A 223 -6.00 -17.03 16.42
CA ASP A 223 -7.14 -16.90 17.35
C ASP A 223 -6.62 -16.57 18.76
N ALA A 224 -7.53 -16.06 19.60
CA ALA A 224 -7.26 -15.77 21.00
C ALA A 224 -8.56 -15.83 21.80
N SER A 225 -8.46 -16.33 23.04
CA SER A 225 -9.51 -16.27 24.05
C SER A 225 -9.17 -15.22 25.09
N VAL A 226 -10.09 -14.33 25.39
CA VAL A 226 -9.90 -13.19 26.29
C VAL A 226 -10.95 -13.20 27.38
N GLU A 227 -10.53 -13.12 28.64
CA GLU A 227 -11.44 -12.98 29.78
C GLU A 227 -11.86 -11.52 29.95
N VAL A 228 -13.17 -11.26 29.84
CA VAL A 228 -13.74 -9.92 30.02
C VAL A 228 -15.06 -10.04 30.80
N LYS A 229 -15.16 -9.30 31.92
CA LYS A 229 -16.34 -9.33 32.81
C LYS A 229 -16.76 -10.75 33.22
N GLY A 230 -15.79 -11.61 33.57
CA GLY A 230 -16.03 -13.01 33.98
C GLY A 230 -16.53 -13.91 32.85
N ARG A 231 -16.34 -13.54 31.59
CA ARG A 231 -16.73 -14.32 30.42
C ARG A 231 -15.54 -14.49 29.48
N THR A 232 -15.36 -15.70 28.98
CA THR A 232 -14.37 -15.99 27.91
C THR A 232 -14.97 -15.58 26.56
N LEU A 233 -14.26 -14.72 25.85
CA LEU A 233 -14.62 -14.27 24.51
C LEU A 233 -13.58 -14.78 23.50
N ASP A 234 -14.02 -15.60 22.55
CA ASP A 234 -13.16 -16.16 21.51
C ASP A 234 -13.10 -15.24 20.29
N TYR A 235 -11.90 -14.91 19.84
CA TYR A 235 -11.64 -14.10 18.67
C TYR A 235 -10.83 -14.89 17.64
N ARG A 236 -10.99 -14.54 16.35
CA ARG A 236 -10.27 -15.17 15.24
C ARG A 236 -9.71 -14.13 14.30
N ASN A 237 -8.59 -14.46 13.70
CA ASN A 237 -8.00 -13.60 12.66
C ASN A 237 -8.95 -13.42 11.49
N THR A 238 -9.04 -12.19 11.01
CA THR A 238 -9.90 -11.84 9.87
C THR A 238 -9.32 -12.30 8.53
N ASN A 239 -8.01 -12.56 8.46
CA ASN A 239 -7.36 -13.17 7.30
C ASN A 239 -7.20 -14.68 7.49
N GLN A 240 -7.98 -15.46 6.76
CA GLN A 240 -7.94 -16.93 6.85
C GLN A 240 -6.60 -17.53 6.35
N LEU A 241 -5.82 -16.80 5.54
CA LEU A 241 -4.53 -17.27 5.03
C LEU A 241 -3.50 -17.43 6.16
N VAL A 242 -3.66 -16.74 7.30
CA VAL A 242 -2.80 -16.89 8.49
C VAL A 242 -2.80 -18.32 9.03
N LYS A 243 -3.91 -19.05 8.87
CA LYS A 243 -4.02 -20.47 9.29
C LYS A 243 -3.50 -21.47 8.26
N SER A 244 -3.14 -20.99 7.07
CA SER A 244 -2.72 -21.88 5.99
C SER A 244 -1.25 -22.26 6.13
N SER A 245 -0.96 -23.55 6.18
CA SER A 245 0.42 -24.08 6.21
C SER A 245 1.23 -23.78 4.94
N THR A 246 0.55 -23.33 3.87
CA THR A 246 1.22 -22.99 2.60
C THR A 246 1.64 -21.53 2.51
N TRP A 247 1.33 -20.71 3.53
CA TRP A 247 1.67 -19.30 3.59
C TRP A 247 2.60 -19.01 4.76
N ASP A 248 3.71 -18.33 4.50
CA ASP A 248 4.62 -17.76 5.50
C ASP A 248 4.37 -16.24 5.57
N ILE A 249 3.43 -15.85 6.45
CA ILE A 249 2.96 -14.47 6.59
C ILE A 249 3.63 -13.82 7.79
N GLY A 250 4.37 -12.74 7.53
CA GLY A 250 5.02 -11.95 8.57
C GLY A 250 4.17 -10.79 9.10
N LEU A 251 3.19 -10.32 8.32
CA LEU A 251 2.22 -9.30 8.71
C LEU A 251 0.98 -9.39 7.82
N SER A 252 -0.21 -9.12 8.38
CA SER A 252 -1.44 -9.10 7.60
C SER A 252 -2.49 -8.18 8.22
N LYS A 253 -3.26 -7.47 7.38
CA LYS A 253 -4.45 -6.76 7.81
C LYS A 253 -5.52 -6.75 6.74
N THR A 254 -6.76 -7.00 7.14
CA THR A 254 -7.92 -6.91 6.26
C THR A 254 -8.73 -5.65 6.55
N GLY A 255 -9.45 -5.15 5.55
CA GLY A 255 -10.39 -4.06 5.67
C GLY A 255 -11.69 -4.35 4.94
N TYR A 256 -12.79 -3.75 5.39
CA TYR A 256 -14.05 -3.71 4.69
C TYR A 256 -14.96 -2.60 5.24
N ILE A 257 -15.37 -1.73 4.39
CA ILE A 257 -16.60 -0.93 4.43
C ILE A 257 -17.19 -0.97 3.03
N HIS A 258 -18.41 -0.54 2.85
CA HIS A 258 -19.08 -0.60 1.54
C HIS A 258 -18.27 0.14 0.47
N GLU A 259 -17.78 1.34 0.79
CA GLU A 259 -17.07 2.24 -0.13
C GLU A 259 -15.63 1.78 -0.45
N ALA A 260 -15.03 0.99 0.43
CA ALA A 260 -13.66 0.47 0.24
C ALA A 260 -13.62 -0.89 -0.46
N GLY A 261 -14.77 -1.58 -0.57
CA GLY A 261 -14.74 -2.99 -0.95
C GLY A 261 -13.97 -3.85 0.06
N LYS A 262 -13.54 -5.04 -0.34
CA LYS A 262 -12.71 -5.93 0.49
C LYS A 262 -11.24 -5.64 0.27
N CYS A 263 -10.54 -5.18 1.31
CA CYS A 263 -9.13 -4.84 1.28
C CYS A 263 -8.26 -5.87 2.01
N LEU A 264 -7.02 -6.05 1.57
CA LEU A 264 -6.01 -6.89 2.21
C LEU A 264 -4.63 -6.30 1.97
N VAL A 265 -3.85 -6.16 3.03
CA VAL A 265 -2.40 -5.96 2.93
C VAL A 265 -1.69 -7.11 3.63
N MET A 266 -0.58 -7.55 3.06
CA MET A 266 0.25 -8.62 3.65
C MET A 266 1.71 -8.36 3.35
N GLN A 267 2.57 -8.73 4.32
CA GLN A 267 3.96 -9.07 4.07
C GLN A 267 4.08 -10.59 4.23
N ALA A 268 4.68 -11.25 3.26
CA ALA A 268 4.85 -12.70 3.27
C ALA A 268 6.17 -13.11 2.60
N ARG A 269 6.65 -14.32 2.88
CA ARG A 269 7.79 -14.92 2.17
C ARG A 269 7.27 -15.82 1.06
N LEU A 270 7.61 -15.51 -0.17
CA LEU A 270 7.22 -16.26 -1.37
C LEU A 270 8.46 -16.60 -2.20
N ALA A 271 8.69 -17.88 -2.53
CA ALA A 271 9.87 -18.35 -3.25
C ALA A 271 11.20 -17.83 -2.61
N ASP A 272 11.28 -17.91 -1.28
CA ASP A 272 12.40 -17.45 -0.44
C ASP A 272 12.62 -15.91 -0.39
N LYS A 273 11.71 -15.13 -0.97
CA LYS A 273 11.78 -13.68 -1.01
C LYS A 273 10.70 -13.02 -0.17
N PRO A 274 11.03 -11.99 0.61
CA PRO A 274 10.01 -11.21 1.31
C PRO A 274 9.27 -10.31 0.29
N VAL A 275 7.95 -10.38 0.30
CA VAL A 275 7.06 -9.68 -0.64
C VAL A 275 5.96 -8.94 0.12
N ILE A 276 5.67 -7.73 -0.29
CA ILE A 276 4.49 -6.98 0.15
C ILE A 276 3.41 -7.11 -0.93
N ILE A 277 2.20 -7.45 -0.50
CA ILE A 277 1.01 -7.54 -1.34
C ILE A 277 -0.04 -6.57 -0.80
N VAL A 278 -0.53 -5.67 -1.64
CA VAL A 278 -1.64 -4.76 -1.38
C VAL A 278 -2.75 -5.06 -2.37
N LEU A 279 -3.96 -5.34 -1.86
CA LEU A 279 -5.18 -5.58 -2.65
C LEU A 279 -6.29 -4.70 -2.10
N LEU A 280 -6.83 -3.81 -2.94
CA LEU A 280 -7.88 -2.85 -2.56
C LEU A 280 -9.08 -3.02 -3.47
N ASP A 281 -10.25 -2.64 -2.96
CA ASP A 281 -11.51 -2.65 -3.70
C ASP A 281 -11.78 -4.00 -4.39
N SER A 282 -11.69 -5.10 -3.64
CA SER A 282 -12.14 -6.41 -4.13
C SER A 282 -13.65 -6.57 -3.90
N ALA A 283 -14.36 -7.05 -4.92
CA ALA A 283 -15.81 -7.25 -4.86
C ALA A 283 -16.24 -8.24 -3.77
N GLY A 284 -15.40 -9.24 -3.46
CA GLY A 284 -15.73 -10.27 -2.48
C GLY A 284 -14.56 -10.74 -1.61
N LYS A 285 -14.89 -11.38 -0.49
CA LYS A 285 -13.89 -11.99 0.41
C LYS A 285 -13.06 -13.05 -0.32
N LEU A 286 -13.72 -13.88 -1.12
CA LEU A 286 -13.04 -14.94 -1.90
C LEU A 286 -12.22 -14.35 -3.04
N THR A 287 -12.63 -13.22 -3.61
CA THR A 287 -11.89 -12.52 -4.66
C THR A 287 -10.50 -12.13 -4.18
N ARG A 288 -10.38 -11.38 -3.06
CA ARG A 288 -9.08 -10.94 -2.53
C ARG A 288 -8.19 -12.12 -2.11
N ILE A 289 -8.77 -13.21 -1.57
CA ILE A 289 -8.03 -14.43 -1.23
C ILE A 289 -7.57 -15.14 -2.51
N GLY A 290 -8.44 -15.20 -3.52
CA GLY A 290 -8.11 -15.73 -4.85
C GLY A 290 -6.98 -14.96 -5.50
N ASP A 291 -7.00 -13.62 -5.42
CA ASP A 291 -5.93 -12.76 -5.93
C ASP A 291 -4.60 -13.03 -5.21
N ALA A 292 -4.61 -13.09 -3.88
CA ALA A 292 -3.41 -13.42 -3.12
C ALA A 292 -2.82 -14.78 -3.55
N ASN A 293 -3.67 -15.80 -3.72
CA ASN A 293 -3.22 -17.12 -4.18
C ASN A 293 -2.76 -17.12 -5.66
N ARG A 294 -3.36 -16.29 -6.53
CA ARG A 294 -2.89 -16.11 -7.93
C ARG A 294 -1.50 -15.47 -7.97
N ILE A 295 -1.30 -14.41 -7.17
CA ILE A 295 0.00 -13.73 -7.01
C ILE A 295 1.06 -14.71 -6.49
N LYS A 296 0.74 -15.47 -5.44
CA LYS A 296 1.65 -16.48 -4.89
C LYS A 296 2.12 -17.46 -5.95
N ARG A 297 1.18 -18.14 -6.64
CA ARG A 297 1.50 -19.10 -7.69
C ARG A 297 2.31 -18.48 -8.83
N TRP A 298 1.98 -17.26 -9.22
CA TRP A 298 2.71 -16.54 -10.27
C TRP A 298 4.17 -16.29 -9.89
N ILE A 299 4.45 -15.84 -8.66
CA ILE A 299 5.81 -15.60 -8.15
C ILE A 299 6.59 -16.93 -8.07
N GLU A 300 5.98 -17.98 -7.53
CA GLU A 300 6.60 -19.30 -7.38
C GLU A 300 6.97 -19.91 -8.74
N ASN A 301 6.08 -19.83 -9.71
CA ASN A 301 6.31 -20.34 -11.07
C ASN A 301 7.43 -19.55 -11.78
N THR A 302 7.41 -18.24 -11.70
CA THR A 302 8.43 -17.37 -12.32
C THR A 302 9.81 -17.62 -11.72
N SER A 303 9.89 -17.80 -10.41
CA SER A 303 11.14 -18.09 -9.69
C SER A 303 11.71 -19.48 -10.06
N THR A 304 10.85 -20.48 -10.23
CA THR A 304 11.24 -21.84 -10.64
C THR A 304 11.81 -21.84 -12.07
N THR A 305 11.14 -21.16 -13.00
CA THR A 305 11.61 -21.02 -14.39
C THR A 305 12.99 -20.35 -14.45
N ARG A 306 13.20 -19.29 -13.66
CA ARG A 306 14.49 -18.60 -13.59
C ARG A 306 15.61 -19.48 -13.04
N LYS A 307 15.34 -20.28 -11.98
CA LYS A 307 16.31 -21.24 -11.43
C LYS A 307 16.70 -22.33 -12.45
N LEU A 308 15.78 -22.76 -13.31
CA LEU A 308 16.07 -23.76 -14.36
C LEU A 308 16.94 -23.18 -15.48
N MET A 309 16.65 -21.94 -15.92
CA MET A 309 17.43 -21.25 -16.97
C MET A 309 18.86 -20.89 -16.54
N THR A 310 19.11 -20.69 -15.24
CA THR A 310 20.47 -20.38 -14.72
C THR A 310 21.32 -21.63 -14.52
N ARG A 311 20.74 -22.83 -14.60
CA ARG A 311 21.44 -24.12 -14.47
C ARG A 311 21.72 -24.81 -15.81
N ALA A 312 21.13 -24.32 -16.89
CA ALA A 312 21.35 -24.75 -18.27
C ALA A 312 22.39 -23.86 -18.97
#